data_445bdb996a6f21ef5efb79cfa5bce5be
#
_entry.id   445bdb996a6f21ef5efb79cfa5bce5be
#
_cell.length_a   1.000
_cell.length_b   1.000
_cell.length_c   1.000
_cell.angle_alpha   90.00
_cell.angle_beta   90.00
_cell.angle_gamma   90.00
#
_symmetry.space_group_name_H-M   'P 1'
#
loop_
_entity.id
_entity.type
_entity.pdbx_description
1 polymer ?
#
loop_
_entity_poly.entity_id
_entity_poly.type
_entity_poly.pdbx_seq_one_letter_code
_entity_poly.pdbx_strand_id
1 'polypeptide(L)' 'MPRKPEPPKPKIWTSYKVAAEAILLGTVEAPDKRAAIKKAAEEFKTEAWRLYAVPRR' A
#
# COMPACT_ATOMS: atom_id res chain seq x y z
N MET A 1 -6.46 -28.76 -18.16
CA MET A 1 -7.33 -28.10 -17.19
C MET A 1 -6.81 -26.69 -16.89
N PRO A 2 -7.68 -25.70 -16.98
CA PRO A 2 -7.25 -24.37 -16.61
C PRO A 2 -6.98 -24.33 -15.09
N ARG A 3 -5.82 -23.83 -14.74
CA ARG A 3 -5.44 -23.68 -13.35
C ARG A 3 -6.18 -22.49 -12.77
N LYS A 4 -6.70 -22.66 -11.57
CA LYS A 4 -7.28 -21.51 -10.87
C LYS A 4 -6.20 -20.47 -10.67
N PRO A 5 -6.48 -19.19 -11.00
CA PRO A 5 -5.51 -18.15 -10.69
C PRO A 5 -5.27 -18.10 -9.19
N GLU A 6 -4.02 -18.14 -8.80
CA GLU A 6 -3.69 -18.02 -7.40
C GLU A 6 -4.00 -16.60 -6.95
N PRO A 7 -4.55 -16.44 -5.73
CA PRO A 7 -4.74 -15.09 -5.21
C PRO A 7 -3.37 -14.42 -5.10
N PRO A 8 -3.28 -13.12 -5.39
CA PRO A 8 -2.01 -12.42 -5.30
C PRO A 8 -1.47 -12.52 -3.88
N LYS A 9 -0.19 -12.85 -3.77
CA LYS A 9 0.46 -12.92 -2.47
C LYS A 9 0.60 -11.52 -1.91
N PRO A 10 0.32 -11.32 -0.62
CA PRO A 10 0.51 -10.00 -0.03
C PRO A 10 1.97 -9.60 -0.04
N LYS A 11 2.20 -8.34 -0.33
CA LYS A 11 3.54 -7.77 -0.34
C LYS A 11 3.61 -6.68 0.72
N ILE A 12 4.81 -6.41 1.18
CA ILE A 12 5.01 -5.31 2.12
C ILE A 12 5.20 -4.02 1.34
N TRP A 13 4.42 -3.02 1.68
CA TRP A 13 4.48 -1.72 1.03
C TRP A 13 4.87 -0.66 2.05
N THR A 14 5.81 0.20 1.68
CA THR A 14 6.16 1.33 2.50
C THR A 14 5.27 2.50 2.11
N SER A 15 4.58 3.05 3.08
CA SER A 15 3.62 4.13 2.84
C SER A 15 4.21 5.48 3.22
N TYR A 16 4.03 6.44 2.33
CA TYR A 16 4.47 7.83 2.54
C TYR A 16 3.29 8.77 2.38
N LYS A 17 3.30 9.82 3.14
CA LYS A 17 2.34 10.90 2.98
C LYS A 17 3.00 12.00 2.15
N VAL A 18 2.34 12.40 1.07
CA VAL A 18 2.84 13.49 0.22
C VAL A 18 2.36 14.81 0.79
N ALA A 19 3.29 15.61 1.23
CA ALA A 19 3.03 16.96 1.76
C ALA A 19 4.09 17.88 1.16
N ALA A 20 4.57 18.87 1.90
CA ALA A 20 5.69 19.69 1.44
C ALA A 20 6.91 18.81 1.15
N GLU A 21 7.04 17.75 1.89
CA GLU A 21 8.03 16.70 1.65
C GLU A 21 7.41 15.35 2.00
N ALA A 22 7.97 14.27 1.45
CA ALA A 22 7.43 12.93 1.71
C ALA A 22 7.71 12.52 3.15
N ILE A 23 6.65 12.15 3.86
CA ILE A 23 6.74 11.74 5.25
C ILE A 23 6.48 10.24 5.35
N LEU A 24 7.43 9.50 5.91
CA LEU A 24 7.28 8.07 6.11
C LEU A 24 6.23 7.81 7.20
N LEU A 25 5.18 7.08 6.83
CA LEU A 25 4.13 6.70 7.78
C LEU A 25 4.37 5.32 8.38
N GLY A 26 4.80 4.38 7.56
CA GLY A 26 5.01 3.02 8.01
C GLY A 26 4.87 2.03 6.88
N THR A 27 4.68 0.77 7.22
CA THR A 27 4.52 -0.29 6.23
C THR A 27 3.15 -0.93 6.36
N VAL A 28 2.61 -1.38 5.24
CA VAL A 28 1.37 -2.13 5.23
C VAL A 28 1.54 -3.36 4.35
N GLU A 29 0.80 -4.39 4.64
CA GLU A 29 0.81 -5.61 3.85
C GLU A 29 -0.41 -5.62 2.96
N ALA A 30 -0.20 -5.72 1.65
CA ALA A 30 -1.29 -5.70 0.68
C ALA A 30 -0.86 -6.39 -0.61
N PRO A 31 -1.82 -6.95 -1.37
CA PRO A 31 -1.50 -7.64 -2.62
C PRO A 31 -1.06 -6.70 -3.74
N ASP A 32 -1.51 -5.46 -3.73
CA ASP A 32 -1.16 -4.50 -4.77
C ASP A 32 -1.13 -3.08 -4.21
N LYS A 33 -0.68 -2.15 -5.05
CA LYS A 33 -0.52 -0.75 -4.66
C LYS A 33 -1.83 -0.12 -4.20
N ARG A 34 -2.92 -0.38 -4.92
CA ARG A 34 -4.22 0.20 -4.60
C ARG A 34 -4.69 -0.25 -3.23
N ALA A 35 -4.59 -1.56 -2.96
CA ALA A 35 -4.96 -2.11 -1.67
C ALA A 35 -4.06 -1.56 -0.57
N ALA A 36 -2.77 -1.37 -0.85
CA ALA A 36 -1.83 -0.81 0.11
C ALA A 36 -2.22 0.62 0.48
N ILE A 37 -2.56 1.42 -0.50
CA ILE A 37 -2.96 2.81 -0.27
C ILE A 37 -4.25 2.87 0.55
N LYS A 38 -5.23 2.04 0.17
CA LYS A 38 -6.49 1.99 0.89
C LYS A 38 -6.29 1.58 2.35
N LYS A 39 -5.50 0.55 2.55
CA LYS A 39 -5.21 0.07 3.90
C LYS A 39 -4.45 1.10 4.72
N ALA A 40 -3.48 1.75 4.12
CA ALA A 40 -2.72 2.80 4.79
C ALA A 40 -3.60 3.99 5.14
N ALA A 41 -4.52 4.36 4.25
CA ALA A 41 -5.45 5.45 4.51
C ALA A 41 -6.28 5.20 5.76
N GLU A 42 -6.75 3.97 5.93
CA GLU A 42 -7.53 3.59 7.09
C GLU A 42 -6.67 3.52 8.35
N GLU A 43 -5.50 2.92 8.23
CA GLU A 43 -4.63 2.69 9.37
C GLU A 43 -4.00 3.97 9.90
N PHE A 44 -3.56 4.83 9.00
CA PHE A 44 -2.90 6.08 9.37
C PHE A 44 -3.84 7.29 9.36
N LYS A 45 -5.12 7.05 9.08
CA LYS A 45 -6.15 8.10 9.05
C LYS A 45 -5.74 9.25 8.14
N THR A 46 -5.24 8.92 6.97
CA THR A 46 -4.77 9.88 5.99
C THR A 46 -5.58 9.71 4.71
N GLU A 47 -5.81 10.80 3.99
CA GLU A 47 -6.53 10.76 2.74
C GLU A 47 -5.75 9.98 1.69
N ALA A 48 -6.43 9.05 1.01
CA ALA A 48 -5.77 8.15 0.05
C ALA A 48 -5.01 8.91 -1.05
N TRP A 49 -5.53 10.03 -1.50
CA TRP A 49 -4.90 10.80 -2.58
C TRP A 49 -3.58 11.44 -2.16
N ARG A 50 -3.32 11.52 -0.86
CA ARG A 50 -2.05 12.02 -0.33
C ARG A 50 -1.04 10.92 -0.06
N LEU A 51 -1.46 9.67 -0.25
CA LEU A 51 -0.60 8.54 0.06
C LEU A 51 0.18 8.06 -1.16
N TYR A 52 1.37 7.61 -0.89
CA TYR A 52 2.24 7.01 -1.88
C TYR A 52 2.75 5.68 -1.33
N ALA A 53 2.58 4.62 -2.08
CA ALA A 53 3.01 3.30 -1.64
C ALA A 53 4.11 2.78 -2.55
N VAL A 54 5.20 2.31 -1.95
CA VAL A 54 6.34 1.77 -2.67
C VAL A 54 6.53 0.33 -2.22
N PRO A 55 6.63 -0.63 -3.16
CA PRO A 55 6.86 -2.01 -2.78
C PRO A 55 8.23 -2.16 -2.14
N ARG A 56 8.25 -2.87 -1.04
CA ARG A 56 9.48 -3.15 -0.32
C ARG A 56 10.04 -4.47 -0.82
N ARG A 57 11.30 -4.49 -1.17
CA ARG A 57 11.98 -5.71 -1.60
C ARG A 57 12.58 -6.45 -0.42
#